data_02b11904952f1b607e541aa141414dcd
#
_entry.id   02b11904952f1b607e541aa141414dcd
#
_cell.length_a   1.000
_cell.length_b   1.000
_cell.length_c   1.000
_cell.angle_alpha   90.00
_cell.angle_beta   90.00
_cell.angle_gamma   90.00
#
_symmetry.space_group_name_H-M   'P 1'
#
loop_
_entity.id
_entity.type
_entity.pdbx_description
1 polymer ?
#
loop_
_entity_poly.entity_id
_entity_poly.type
_entity_poly.pdbx_seq_one_letter_code
_entity_poly.pdbx_strand_id
1 'polypeptide(L)'
;MFKKSPKTKQFNLFSSPSGLMCERESRMYDDESAWHNKFYKEVTSKVDEDIFKPLYTTEREDNRVGRPNASIRILVSMMILKEGCGCSDEQLYEQCRFNLLYRRALGMVTLDEQCPAIDSYYGFRRKICEYEEKNGVNLFDKCFKQITKAQAVEYRISGKAIRMDSKLISSNIAWYSRYEIIHATFVKCVSEESLSRIDDQLVRQQALDFFQEDAAKTVYRTDSETMGKRLLSLGIVIDYLLTHNIIGDDTLLGHVGSEGSWRRLSSCLEQRRCLPRTCRIAQRTHDPDAEYRGKNGKKVKGYSTNITETTDEPGKPSLITDVKVKGASAADNGFVQDAIDSTKDVTGNDVQTVYTDGAYQSKENRKFAEDNGIEFIANGIQGKPSRFDLDMTDEHTLQVTDKTTAEVQTAIPVKEGRWKIPVESPNGKKTWRYFSKEQVNKAEVRKKVKSIPFEERKKRNNVEATVFQYCFHTRNNKTRYRTKIKHTLQAIARCAWINMRRLFLFDLEMGLQMATK
;
A
#
# COMPACT_ATOMS: atom_id res chain seq x y z
N MET A 1 -2.68 11.95 -30.16
CA MET A 1 -1.39 12.57 -30.51
C MET A 1 -0.72 13.11 -29.25
N PHE A 2 0.53 12.70 -28.98
CA PHE A 2 1.29 13.20 -27.82
C PHE A 2 1.83 14.60 -28.10
N LYS A 3 1.58 15.55 -27.20
CA LYS A 3 2.10 16.91 -27.26
C LYS A 3 2.53 17.35 -25.86
N LYS A 4 3.76 17.85 -25.75
CA LYS A 4 4.26 18.44 -24.49
C LYS A 4 3.69 19.83 -24.27
N SER A 5 3.52 20.17 -23.01
CA SER A 5 3.20 21.54 -22.62
C SER A 5 4.40 22.46 -22.91
N PRO A 6 4.19 23.72 -23.34
CA PRO A 6 5.29 24.66 -23.52
C PRO A 6 6.01 24.91 -22.19
N LYS A 7 7.36 24.96 -22.22
CA LYS A 7 8.18 25.24 -21.03
C LYS A 7 8.05 26.68 -20.55
N THR A 8 7.91 27.60 -21.49
CA THR A 8 7.76 29.04 -21.24
C THR A 8 6.45 29.50 -21.89
N LYS A 9 5.67 30.27 -21.15
CA LYS A 9 4.46 30.93 -21.67
C LYS A 9 4.76 32.41 -21.80
N GLN A 10 4.39 33.00 -22.91
CA GLN A 10 4.45 34.44 -23.08
C GLN A 10 3.38 35.08 -22.21
N PHE A 11 3.80 35.93 -21.28
CA PHE A 11 2.88 36.61 -20.37
C PHE A 11 2.26 37.82 -21.08
N ASN A 12 0.92 37.88 -21.01
CA ASN A 12 0.20 39.10 -21.26
C ASN A 12 -0.09 39.76 -19.90
N LEU A 13 0.50 40.92 -19.64
CA LEU A 13 0.35 41.64 -18.36
C LEU A 13 -1.11 41.88 -17.96
N PHE A 14 -2.00 42.02 -18.94
CA PHE A 14 -3.43 42.31 -18.72
C PHE A 14 -4.26 41.07 -18.39
N SER A 15 -3.74 39.86 -18.57
CA SER A 15 -4.48 38.63 -18.24
C SER A 15 -3.95 37.93 -16.98
N SER A 16 -2.92 38.52 -16.32
CA SER A 16 -2.43 37.99 -15.05
C SER A 16 -3.38 38.36 -13.91
N PRO A 17 -3.75 37.40 -13.03
CA PRO A 17 -4.55 37.69 -11.84
C PRO A 17 -3.94 38.77 -10.95
N SER A 18 -2.61 38.79 -10.78
CA SER A 18 -1.94 39.79 -9.92
C SER A 18 -2.15 41.23 -10.40
N GLY A 19 -2.25 41.45 -11.71
CA GLY A 19 -2.57 42.78 -12.24
C GLY A 19 -4.02 43.27 -11.98
N LEU A 20 -4.91 42.37 -11.56
CA LEU A 20 -6.31 42.65 -11.26
C LEU A 20 -6.59 42.71 -9.75
N MET A 21 -5.60 42.40 -8.92
CA MET A 21 -5.70 42.39 -7.46
C MET A 21 -5.21 43.73 -6.87
N CYS A 22 -5.65 44.03 -5.63
CA CYS A 22 -5.00 45.06 -4.88
C CYS A 22 -3.55 44.66 -4.52
N GLU A 23 -2.72 45.66 -4.16
CA GLU A 23 -1.29 45.43 -3.93
C GLU A 23 -1.00 44.37 -2.86
N ARG A 24 -1.83 44.33 -1.81
CA ARG A 24 -1.67 43.35 -0.73
C ARG A 24 -1.95 41.91 -1.18
N GLU A 25 -3.04 41.69 -1.90
CA GLU A 25 -3.40 40.36 -2.43
C GLU A 25 -2.42 39.92 -3.52
N SER A 26 -1.96 40.86 -4.37
CA SER A 26 -0.96 40.59 -5.39
C SER A 26 0.36 40.10 -4.77
N ARG A 27 0.85 40.77 -3.71
CA ARG A 27 2.03 40.32 -2.96
C ARG A 27 1.86 38.92 -2.39
N MET A 28 0.69 38.60 -1.81
CA MET A 28 0.41 37.26 -1.29
C MET A 28 0.33 36.18 -2.38
N TYR A 29 -0.20 36.53 -3.54
CA TYR A 29 -0.32 35.64 -4.69
C TYR A 29 1.04 35.34 -5.34
N ASP A 30 1.90 36.33 -5.45
CA ASP A 30 3.22 36.24 -6.09
C ASP A 30 4.32 35.82 -5.11
N ASP A 31 4.03 35.71 -3.81
CA ASP A 31 5.00 35.29 -2.79
C ASP A 31 5.55 33.88 -3.10
N GLU A 32 6.84 33.80 -3.42
CA GLU A 32 7.53 32.55 -3.75
C GLU A 32 7.51 31.53 -2.59
N SER A 33 7.40 32.03 -1.36
CA SER A 33 7.31 31.20 -0.16
C SER A 33 5.90 30.64 0.05
N ALA A 34 4.87 31.13 -0.64
CA ALA A 34 3.51 30.65 -0.50
C ALA A 34 3.35 29.22 -1.05
N TRP A 35 2.48 28.42 -0.42
CA TRP A 35 2.31 27.00 -0.72
C TRP A 35 2.03 26.70 -2.21
N HIS A 36 1.26 27.53 -2.88
CA HIS A 36 0.87 27.35 -4.28
C HIS A 36 2.04 27.57 -5.24
N ASN A 37 2.90 28.58 -5.00
CA ASN A 37 4.10 28.80 -5.77
C ASN A 37 5.16 27.71 -5.47
N LYS A 38 5.26 27.28 -4.21
CA LYS A 38 6.10 26.17 -3.82
C LYS A 38 5.65 24.85 -4.45
N PHE A 39 4.34 24.57 -4.51
CA PHE A 39 3.81 23.40 -5.20
C PHE A 39 4.15 23.43 -6.69
N TYR A 40 3.99 24.57 -7.35
CA TYR A 40 4.39 24.72 -8.74
C TYR A 40 5.86 24.40 -8.92
N LYS A 41 6.74 25.01 -8.12
CA LYS A 41 8.19 24.82 -8.19
C LYS A 41 8.59 23.37 -7.93
N GLU A 42 8.09 22.76 -6.85
CA GLU A 42 8.56 21.46 -6.37
C GLU A 42 7.85 20.26 -7.04
N VAL A 43 6.69 20.47 -7.63
CA VAL A 43 5.91 19.39 -8.25
C VAL A 43 5.65 19.69 -9.71
N THR A 44 4.82 20.68 -10.00
CA THR A 44 4.27 20.90 -11.36
C THR A 44 5.35 21.16 -12.41
N SER A 45 6.35 21.99 -12.10
CA SER A 45 7.44 22.31 -13.02
C SER A 45 8.40 21.13 -13.24
N LYS A 46 8.50 20.22 -12.27
CA LYS A 46 9.40 19.07 -12.30
C LYS A 46 8.81 17.84 -13.01
N VAL A 47 7.51 17.83 -13.38
CA VAL A 47 6.90 16.72 -14.09
C VAL A 47 7.55 16.52 -15.46
N ASP A 48 8.13 15.36 -15.68
CA ASP A 48 8.59 14.92 -17.00
C ASP A 48 7.44 14.26 -17.77
N GLU A 49 6.89 14.97 -18.75
CA GLU A 49 5.78 14.50 -19.55
C GLU A 49 6.14 13.34 -20.49
N ASP A 50 7.45 13.14 -20.82
CA ASP A 50 7.91 12.05 -21.69
C ASP A 50 7.65 10.67 -21.07
N ILE A 51 7.63 10.57 -19.77
CA ILE A 51 7.28 9.34 -19.05
C ILE A 51 5.91 8.80 -19.49
N PHE A 52 4.98 9.70 -19.83
CA PHE A 52 3.61 9.34 -20.21
C PHE A 52 3.39 9.25 -21.74
N LYS A 53 4.43 9.45 -22.53
CA LYS A 53 4.36 9.33 -23.99
C LYS A 53 3.73 8.00 -24.43
N PRO A 54 4.03 6.84 -23.83
CA PRO A 54 3.44 5.56 -24.22
C PRO A 54 1.91 5.51 -24.15
N LEU A 55 1.27 6.37 -23.34
CA LEU A 55 -0.20 6.41 -23.22
C LEU A 55 -0.90 7.03 -24.45
N TYR A 56 -0.13 7.68 -25.34
CA TYR A 56 -0.64 8.47 -26.46
C TYR A 56 0.00 8.10 -27.80
N THR A 57 0.90 7.12 -27.82
CA THR A 57 1.47 6.52 -29.01
C THR A 57 0.74 5.22 -29.30
N THR A 58 0.16 5.10 -30.50
CA THR A 58 -0.38 3.83 -31.01
C THR A 58 0.61 3.24 -32.00
N GLU A 59 0.60 1.91 -32.16
CA GLU A 59 1.48 1.16 -33.06
C GLU A 59 1.30 1.52 -34.55
N ARG A 60 0.28 2.31 -34.89
CA ARG A 60 0.04 2.79 -36.27
C ARG A 60 0.81 4.09 -36.50
N GLU A 61 1.80 4.06 -37.37
CA GLU A 61 2.61 5.22 -37.77
C GLU A 61 1.81 6.40 -38.34
N ASP A 62 0.56 6.18 -38.76
CA ASP A 62 -0.33 7.16 -39.39
C ASP A 62 -1.09 8.08 -38.43
N ASN A 63 -0.82 8.05 -37.13
CA ASN A 63 -1.57 8.84 -36.13
C ASN A 63 -1.15 10.32 -36.02
N ARG A 64 -0.96 10.99 -37.15
CA ARG A 64 -0.80 12.45 -37.16
C ARG A 64 -2.13 13.20 -37.04
N VAL A 65 -3.27 12.52 -37.16
CA VAL A 65 -4.61 13.11 -37.14
C VAL A 65 -5.29 12.78 -35.81
N GLY A 66 -5.43 13.78 -34.95
CA GLY A 66 -6.18 13.65 -33.71
C GLY A 66 -5.97 14.86 -32.78
N ARG A 67 -6.95 15.09 -31.90
CA ARG A 67 -6.85 16.15 -30.88
C ARG A 67 -5.65 15.90 -29.97
N PRO A 68 -4.78 16.91 -29.71
CA PRO A 68 -3.69 16.79 -28.76
C PRO A 68 -4.21 16.42 -27.36
N ASN A 69 -3.38 15.71 -26.58
CA ASN A 69 -3.66 15.46 -25.17
C ASN A 69 -3.77 16.79 -24.38
N ALA A 70 -4.57 16.78 -23.34
CA ALA A 70 -4.52 17.83 -22.33
C ALA A 70 -3.13 17.84 -21.66
N SER A 71 -2.73 18.96 -21.06
CA SER A 71 -1.44 19.09 -20.38
C SER A 71 -1.25 18.00 -19.34
N ILE A 72 -0.29 17.10 -19.58
CA ILE A 72 0.02 15.98 -18.68
C ILE A 72 0.53 16.50 -17.35
N ARG A 73 1.36 17.55 -17.39
CA ARG A 73 1.86 18.22 -16.18
C ARG A 73 0.72 18.66 -15.27
N ILE A 74 -0.32 19.28 -15.82
CA ILE A 74 -1.49 19.70 -15.04
C ILE A 74 -2.24 18.47 -14.51
N LEU A 75 -2.46 17.43 -15.33
CA LEU A 75 -3.19 16.23 -14.93
C LEU A 75 -2.51 15.49 -13.79
N VAL A 76 -1.17 15.32 -13.84
CA VAL A 76 -0.38 14.74 -12.74
C VAL A 76 -0.50 15.60 -11.48
N SER A 77 -0.34 16.91 -11.60
CA SER A 77 -0.45 17.83 -10.48
C SER A 77 -1.85 17.85 -9.86
N MET A 78 -2.90 17.74 -10.66
CA MET A 78 -4.28 17.58 -10.18
C MET A 78 -4.44 16.30 -9.33
N MET A 79 -3.84 15.18 -9.74
CA MET A 79 -3.86 13.94 -8.94
C MET A 79 -3.19 14.15 -7.57
N ILE A 80 -2.07 14.85 -7.52
CA ILE A 80 -1.34 15.12 -6.27
C ILE A 80 -2.12 16.11 -5.38
N LEU A 81 -2.67 17.18 -5.94
CA LEU A 81 -3.50 18.15 -5.21
C LEU A 81 -4.74 17.49 -4.61
N LYS A 82 -5.41 16.62 -5.38
CA LYS A 82 -6.58 15.88 -4.91
C LYS A 82 -6.31 15.14 -3.62
N GLU A 83 -5.29 14.29 -3.63
CA GLU A 83 -4.95 13.45 -2.48
C GLU A 83 -4.32 14.27 -1.35
N GLY A 84 -3.62 15.34 -1.70
CA GLY A 84 -3.03 16.28 -0.76
C GLY A 84 -4.08 17.04 0.05
N CYS A 85 -5.07 17.59 -0.62
CA CYS A 85 -6.14 18.39 -0.02
C CYS A 85 -7.35 17.56 0.42
N GLY A 86 -7.39 16.26 0.08
CA GLY A 86 -8.49 15.36 0.44
C GLY A 86 -9.79 15.61 -0.32
N CYS A 87 -9.74 16.29 -1.47
CA CYS A 87 -10.89 16.64 -2.29
C CYS A 87 -11.59 15.43 -2.91
N SER A 88 -12.88 15.52 -3.19
CA SER A 88 -13.56 14.69 -4.18
C SER A 88 -13.09 15.06 -5.59
N ASP A 89 -13.43 14.26 -6.62
CA ASP A 89 -13.12 14.62 -8.00
C ASP A 89 -13.85 15.93 -8.43
N GLU A 90 -15.08 16.11 -8.00
CA GLU A 90 -15.90 17.32 -8.26
C GLU A 90 -15.30 18.55 -7.58
N GLN A 91 -15.00 18.43 -6.27
CA GLN A 91 -14.37 19.52 -5.52
C GLN A 91 -13.03 19.93 -6.12
N LEU A 92 -12.18 18.94 -6.48
CA LEU A 92 -10.92 19.23 -7.14
C LEU A 92 -11.14 20.03 -8.43
N TYR A 93 -12.09 19.58 -9.26
CA TYR A 93 -12.35 20.20 -10.54
C TYR A 93 -12.84 21.65 -10.38
N GLU A 94 -13.71 21.90 -9.43
CA GLU A 94 -14.17 23.24 -9.08
C GLU A 94 -12.99 24.12 -8.60
N GLN A 95 -12.16 23.63 -7.67
CA GLN A 95 -10.98 24.34 -7.19
C GLN A 95 -10.01 24.66 -8.33
N CYS A 96 -9.72 23.71 -9.22
CA CYS A 96 -8.80 23.92 -10.34
C CYS A 96 -9.34 24.93 -11.37
N ARG A 97 -10.65 25.11 -11.47
CA ARG A 97 -11.26 26.09 -12.39
C ARG A 97 -11.32 27.49 -11.81
N PHE A 98 -11.73 27.63 -10.55
CA PHE A 98 -12.14 28.91 -9.99
C PHE A 98 -11.24 29.43 -8.87
N ASN A 99 -10.43 28.57 -8.23
CA ASN A 99 -9.52 29.01 -7.19
C ASN A 99 -8.18 29.43 -7.79
N LEU A 100 -7.84 30.71 -7.66
CA LEU A 100 -6.62 31.28 -8.25
C LEU A 100 -5.34 30.63 -7.71
N LEU A 101 -5.31 30.23 -6.42
CA LEU A 101 -4.15 29.56 -5.83
C LEU A 101 -3.95 28.15 -6.40
N TYR A 102 -5.03 27.38 -6.62
CA TYR A 102 -4.95 26.09 -7.31
C TYR A 102 -4.50 26.25 -8.76
N ARG A 103 -5.04 27.25 -9.46
CA ARG A 103 -4.60 27.55 -10.83
C ARG A 103 -3.12 27.88 -10.89
N ARG A 104 -2.62 28.70 -9.96
CA ARG A 104 -1.19 29.03 -9.85
C ARG A 104 -0.35 27.81 -9.55
N ALA A 105 -0.77 26.97 -8.61
CA ALA A 105 -0.10 25.70 -8.28
C ALA A 105 0.01 24.77 -9.50
N LEU A 106 -0.98 24.77 -10.39
CA LEU A 106 -0.99 24.02 -11.66
C LEU A 106 -0.18 24.70 -12.78
N GLY A 107 0.33 25.92 -12.57
CA GLY A 107 1.04 26.70 -13.58
C GLY A 107 0.12 27.35 -14.62
N MET A 108 -1.16 27.53 -14.29
CA MET A 108 -2.10 28.34 -15.05
C MET A 108 -2.00 29.78 -14.56
N VAL A 109 -1.26 30.58 -15.28
CA VAL A 109 -0.89 31.95 -14.84
C VAL A 109 -1.78 33.05 -15.38
N THR A 110 -2.68 32.74 -16.30
CA THR A 110 -3.64 33.69 -16.88
C THR A 110 -5.07 33.20 -16.66
N LEU A 111 -6.03 34.12 -16.61
CA LEU A 111 -7.44 33.79 -16.37
C LEU A 111 -8.11 33.06 -17.55
N ASP A 112 -7.62 33.29 -18.76
CA ASP A 112 -8.12 32.68 -19.99
C ASP A 112 -7.62 31.25 -20.22
N GLU A 113 -6.59 30.79 -19.49
CA GLU A 113 -6.14 29.42 -19.56
C GLU A 113 -7.22 28.44 -19.09
N GLN A 114 -7.51 27.46 -19.96
CA GLN A 114 -8.52 26.44 -19.66
C GLN A 114 -7.96 25.31 -18.81
N CYS A 115 -8.63 25.03 -17.68
CA CYS A 115 -8.39 23.80 -16.93
C CYS A 115 -8.76 22.58 -17.80
N PRO A 116 -7.97 21.48 -17.80
CA PRO A 116 -8.36 20.26 -18.47
C PRO A 116 -9.78 19.81 -18.09
N ALA A 117 -10.56 19.34 -19.07
CA ALA A 117 -11.88 18.80 -18.80
C ALA A 117 -11.81 17.59 -17.84
N ILE A 118 -12.84 17.41 -17.04
CA ILE A 118 -12.90 16.31 -16.07
C ILE A 118 -12.79 14.94 -16.74
N ASP A 119 -13.34 14.79 -17.94
CA ASP A 119 -13.23 13.55 -18.74
C ASP A 119 -11.79 13.28 -19.17
N SER A 120 -11.00 14.33 -19.44
CA SER A 120 -9.57 14.22 -19.74
C SER A 120 -8.80 13.72 -18.51
N TYR A 121 -9.17 14.17 -17.31
CA TYR A 121 -8.60 13.72 -16.04
C TYR A 121 -8.95 12.25 -15.76
N TYR A 122 -10.21 11.84 -15.94
CA TYR A 122 -10.62 10.44 -15.79
C TYR A 122 -9.97 9.55 -16.84
N GLY A 123 -9.93 10.00 -18.08
CA GLY A 123 -9.29 9.29 -19.19
C GLY A 123 -7.80 9.07 -18.95
N PHE A 124 -7.09 10.08 -18.42
CA PHE A 124 -5.67 9.97 -18.07
C PHE A 124 -5.43 8.93 -16.98
N ARG A 125 -6.20 8.99 -15.88
CA ARG A 125 -6.11 7.99 -14.79
C ARG A 125 -6.39 6.57 -15.29
N ARG A 126 -7.41 6.40 -16.13
CA ARG A 126 -7.75 5.11 -16.72
C ARG A 126 -6.61 4.57 -17.57
N LYS A 127 -6.03 5.39 -18.46
CA LYS A 127 -4.89 4.99 -19.30
C LYS A 127 -3.66 4.57 -18.49
N ILE A 128 -3.36 5.22 -17.37
CA ILE A 128 -2.28 4.81 -16.47
C ILE A 128 -2.57 3.41 -15.89
N CYS A 129 -3.81 3.16 -15.44
CA CYS A 129 -4.20 1.85 -14.89
C CYS A 129 -4.10 0.75 -15.97
N GLU A 130 -4.67 0.98 -17.16
CA GLU A 130 -4.64 0.05 -18.30
C GLU A 130 -3.20 -0.25 -18.75
N TYR A 131 -2.33 0.76 -18.75
CA TYR A 131 -0.92 0.58 -19.09
C TYR A 131 -0.19 -0.28 -18.05
N GLU A 132 -0.43 -0.05 -16.76
CA GLU A 132 0.16 -0.86 -15.68
C GLU A 132 -0.35 -2.30 -15.72
N GLU A 133 -1.65 -2.51 -15.96
CA GLU A 133 -2.24 -3.85 -16.10
C GLU A 133 -1.62 -4.62 -17.28
N LYS A 134 -1.39 -3.95 -18.41
CA LYS A 134 -0.83 -4.56 -19.63
C LYS A 134 0.67 -4.80 -19.53
N ASN A 135 1.43 -3.86 -18.96
CA ASN A 135 2.90 -3.84 -19.07
C ASN A 135 3.60 -4.09 -17.73
N GLY A 136 2.88 -4.17 -16.62
CA GLY A 136 3.46 -4.33 -15.27
C GLY A 136 4.25 -3.11 -14.78
N VAL A 137 4.12 -1.95 -15.43
CA VAL A 137 4.92 -0.75 -15.15
C VAL A 137 4.02 0.41 -14.77
N ASN A 138 4.20 0.96 -13.57
CA ASN A 138 3.48 2.13 -13.11
C ASN A 138 4.20 3.43 -13.53
N LEU A 139 3.63 4.13 -14.52
CA LEU A 139 4.20 5.39 -15.02
C LEU A 139 4.11 6.53 -14.01
N PHE A 140 3.13 6.49 -13.12
CA PHE A 140 2.98 7.50 -12.08
C PHE A 140 4.05 7.33 -10.98
N ASP A 141 4.44 6.08 -10.65
CA ASP A 141 5.58 5.78 -9.78
C ASP A 141 6.89 6.30 -10.37
N LYS A 142 7.11 6.07 -11.68
CA LYS A 142 8.28 6.62 -12.39
C LYS A 142 8.32 8.15 -12.31
N CYS A 143 7.19 8.81 -12.50
CA CYS A 143 7.08 10.26 -12.40
C CYS A 143 7.35 10.75 -10.96
N PHE A 144 6.80 10.08 -9.95
CA PHE A 144 7.07 10.37 -8.54
C PHE A 144 8.55 10.29 -8.22
N LYS A 145 9.22 9.20 -8.62
CA LYS A 145 10.65 9.01 -8.41
C LYS A 145 11.48 10.08 -9.11
N GLN A 146 11.11 10.45 -10.33
CA GLN A 146 11.78 11.50 -11.08
C GLN A 146 11.64 12.87 -10.40
N ILE A 147 10.45 13.23 -9.91
CA ILE A 147 10.22 14.45 -9.14
C ILE A 147 11.04 14.42 -7.85
N THR A 148 10.99 13.33 -7.10
CA THR A 148 11.71 13.16 -5.84
C THR A 148 13.23 13.20 -6.04
N LYS A 149 13.74 12.64 -7.14
CA LYS A 149 15.15 12.74 -7.52
C LYS A 149 15.59 14.19 -7.73
N ALA A 150 14.79 14.97 -8.45
CA ALA A 150 15.08 16.39 -8.64
C ALA A 150 15.08 17.16 -7.30
N GLN A 151 14.14 16.84 -6.40
CA GLN A 151 14.09 17.38 -5.04
C GLN A 151 15.30 16.96 -4.21
N ALA A 152 15.70 15.68 -4.25
CA ALA A 152 16.87 15.18 -3.52
C ALA A 152 18.16 15.89 -3.94
N VAL A 153 18.32 16.15 -5.24
CA VAL A 153 19.48 16.92 -5.77
C VAL A 153 19.44 18.36 -5.28
N GLU A 154 18.28 19.05 -5.38
CA GLU A 154 18.14 20.46 -4.98
C GLU A 154 18.44 20.67 -3.49
N TYR A 155 17.96 19.77 -2.62
CA TYR A 155 18.16 19.84 -1.16
C TYR A 155 19.39 19.05 -0.69
N ARG A 156 20.20 18.52 -1.60
CA ARG A 156 21.44 17.76 -1.33
C ARG A 156 21.24 16.60 -0.36
N ILE A 157 20.14 15.89 -0.50
CA ILE A 157 19.78 14.74 0.35
C ILE A 157 20.58 13.53 -0.12
N SER A 158 21.30 12.89 0.79
CA SER A 158 22.15 11.74 0.45
C SER A 158 21.39 10.42 0.42
N GLY A 159 20.39 10.24 1.28
CA GLY A 159 19.65 9.02 1.40
C GLY A 159 20.45 7.82 1.91
N LYS A 160 21.61 8.04 2.54
CA LYS A 160 22.44 6.97 3.12
C LYS A 160 21.76 6.24 4.26
N ALA A 161 20.88 6.92 4.98
CA ALA A 161 20.06 6.33 6.02
C ALA A 161 18.58 6.46 5.67
N ILE A 162 17.85 5.37 5.79
CA ILE A 162 16.41 5.31 5.54
C ILE A 162 15.66 4.67 6.70
N ARG A 163 14.40 5.01 6.80
CA ARG A 163 13.45 4.36 7.71
C ARG A 163 12.17 4.01 6.96
N MET A 164 11.53 2.93 7.38
CA MET A 164 10.31 2.46 6.73
C MET A 164 9.29 1.92 7.72
N ASP A 165 8.03 2.04 7.35
CA ASP A 165 6.92 1.43 8.07
C ASP A 165 5.77 1.09 7.12
N SER A 166 4.96 0.09 7.49
CA SER A 166 3.81 -0.36 6.72
C SER A 166 2.50 -0.02 7.41
N LYS A 167 1.49 0.30 6.62
CA LYS A 167 0.13 0.56 7.10
C LYS A 167 -0.87 -0.31 6.39
N LEU A 168 -1.70 -0.99 7.18
CA LEU A 168 -2.87 -1.69 6.66
C LEU A 168 -4.01 -0.71 6.38
N ILE A 169 -4.48 -0.69 5.14
CA ILE A 169 -5.59 0.14 4.66
C ILE A 169 -6.68 -0.76 4.10
N SER A 170 -7.92 -0.57 4.57
CA SER A 170 -9.07 -1.29 4.04
C SER A 170 -9.47 -0.77 2.67
N SER A 171 -9.81 -1.67 1.74
CA SER A 171 -10.39 -1.32 0.45
C SER A 171 -11.79 -0.71 0.60
N ASN A 172 -12.26 -0.01 -0.44
CA ASN A 172 -13.61 0.57 -0.47
C ASN A 172 -14.68 -0.48 -0.77
N ILE A 173 -14.69 -1.54 0.00
CA ILE A 173 -15.69 -2.60 -0.06
C ILE A 173 -16.49 -2.67 1.24
N ALA A 174 -17.75 -3.10 1.13
CA ALA A 174 -18.58 -3.40 2.30
C ALA A 174 -18.13 -4.73 2.94
N TRP A 175 -18.42 -4.89 4.23
CA TRP A 175 -18.28 -6.17 4.90
C TRP A 175 -19.56 -6.96 4.64
N TYR A 176 -19.48 -7.93 3.72
CA TYR A 176 -20.57 -8.85 3.46
C TYR A 176 -20.43 -10.12 4.30
N SER A 177 -21.54 -10.72 4.67
CA SER A 177 -21.58 -12.08 5.18
C SER A 177 -21.11 -13.05 4.07
N ARG A 178 -20.78 -14.29 4.46
CA ARG A 178 -20.38 -15.31 3.46
C ARG A 178 -21.50 -15.57 2.45
N TYR A 179 -22.72 -15.59 2.94
CA TYR A 179 -23.88 -15.77 2.08
C TYR A 179 -24.00 -14.66 1.04
N GLU A 180 -23.95 -13.39 1.46
CA GLU A 180 -24.03 -12.25 0.54
C GLU A 180 -22.94 -12.28 -0.53
N ILE A 181 -21.71 -12.69 -0.16
CA ILE A 181 -20.59 -12.76 -1.11
C ILE A 181 -20.84 -13.84 -2.16
N ILE A 182 -21.24 -15.05 -1.74
CA ILE A 182 -21.49 -16.18 -2.64
C ILE A 182 -22.70 -15.90 -3.51
N HIS A 183 -23.75 -15.36 -2.93
CA HIS A 183 -24.94 -14.92 -3.64
C HIS A 183 -24.64 -13.85 -4.69
N ALA A 184 -23.91 -12.81 -4.34
CA ALA A 184 -23.50 -11.76 -5.30
C ALA A 184 -22.61 -12.31 -6.43
N THR A 185 -21.80 -13.33 -6.16
CA THR A 185 -21.02 -14.03 -7.18
C THR A 185 -21.93 -14.84 -8.09
N PHE A 186 -22.88 -15.57 -7.52
CA PHE A 186 -23.88 -16.32 -8.25
C PHE A 186 -24.67 -15.43 -9.22
N VAL A 187 -25.26 -14.34 -8.72
CA VAL A 187 -26.03 -13.39 -9.54
C VAL A 187 -25.19 -12.77 -10.68
N LYS A 188 -23.88 -12.61 -10.49
CA LYS A 188 -22.99 -12.09 -11.55
C LYS A 188 -22.65 -13.11 -12.63
N CYS A 189 -22.58 -14.38 -12.28
CA CYS A 189 -22.17 -15.44 -13.20
C CYS A 189 -23.35 -16.09 -13.92
N VAL A 190 -24.58 -15.88 -13.44
CA VAL A 190 -25.80 -16.50 -13.94
C VAL A 190 -26.62 -15.45 -14.68
N SER A 191 -27.17 -15.83 -15.85
CA SER A 191 -28.15 -15.05 -16.61
C SER A 191 -29.47 -15.79 -16.67
N GLU A 192 -30.55 -15.10 -17.04
CA GLU A 192 -31.85 -15.74 -17.27
C GLU A 192 -31.76 -16.86 -18.32
N GLU A 193 -30.92 -16.68 -19.35
CA GLU A 193 -30.66 -17.69 -20.36
C GLU A 193 -29.97 -18.93 -19.76
N SER A 194 -29.00 -18.74 -18.86
CA SER A 194 -28.35 -19.85 -18.15
C SER A 194 -29.34 -20.63 -17.29
N LEU A 195 -30.24 -19.93 -16.60
CA LEU A 195 -31.29 -20.55 -15.78
C LEU A 195 -32.31 -21.36 -16.62
N SER A 196 -32.57 -20.96 -17.87
CA SER A 196 -33.46 -21.69 -18.76
C SER A 196 -32.91 -23.06 -19.20
N ARG A 197 -31.58 -23.26 -19.11
CA ARG A 197 -30.90 -24.52 -19.46
C ARG A 197 -30.90 -25.56 -18.34
N ILE A 198 -31.49 -25.25 -17.19
CA ILE A 198 -31.59 -26.19 -16.07
C ILE A 198 -32.77 -27.13 -16.35
N ASP A 199 -32.47 -28.43 -16.52
CA ASP A 199 -33.51 -29.45 -16.82
C ASP A 199 -34.31 -29.83 -15.57
N ASP A 200 -33.65 -29.87 -14.38
CA ASP A 200 -34.32 -30.18 -13.12
C ASP A 200 -35.18 -29.00 -12.64
N GLN A 201 -36.50 -29.23 -12.62
CA GLN A 201 -37.47 -28.21 -12.23
C GLN A 201 -37.28 -27.68 -10.81
N LEU A 202 -36.90 -28.55 -9.85
CA LEU A 202 -36.69 -28.13 -8.46
C LEU A 202 -35.46 -27.24 -8.33
N VAL A 203 -34.35 -27.65 -8.97
CA VAL A 203 -33.11 -26.87 -8.99
C VAL A 203 -33.34 -25.55 -9.72
N ARG A 204 -34.05 -25.56 -10.84
CA ARG A 204 -34.39 -24.35 -11.60
C ARG A 204 -35.19 -23.34 -10.77
N GLN A 205 -36.21 -23.81 -10.03
CA GLN A 205 -37.01 -22.94 -9.16
C GLN A 205 -36.15 -22.36 -8.04
N GLN A 206 -35.32 -23.17 -7.39
CA GLN A 206 -34.41 -22.69 -6.35
C GLN A 206 -33.39 -21.66 -6.90
N ALA A 207 -32.87 -21.90 -8.10
CA ALA A 207 -31.93 -20.98 -8.75
C ALA A 207 -32.59 -19.63 -9.08
N LEU A 208 -33.84 -19.63 -9.55
CA LEU A 208 -34.63 -18.42 -9.77
C LEU A 208 -34.92 -17.67 -8.48
N ASP A 209 -35.28 -18.40 -7.41
CA ASP A 209 -35.51 -17.79 -6.09
C ASP A 209 -34.27 -17.09 -5.58
N PHE A 210 -33.08 -17.71 -5.71
CA PHE A 210 -31.82 -17.08 -5.35
C PHE A 210 -31.46 -15.91 -6.28
N PHE A 211 -31.74 -16.00 -7.58
CA PHE A 211 -31.42 -14.94 -8.53
C PHE A 211 -32.22 -13.64 -8.27
N GLN A 212 -33.47 -13.79 -7.81
CA GLN A 212 -34.37 -12.67 -7.49
C GLN A 212 -34.23 -12.17 -6.05
N GLU A 213 -33.43 -12.84 -5.21
CA GLU A 213 -33.34 -12.56 -3.80
C GLU A 213 -32.56 -11.28 -3.49
N ASP A 214 -33.04 -10.48 -2.51
CA ASP A 214 -32.27 -9.45 -1.84
C ASP A 214 -31.49 -10.07 -0.67
N ALA A 215 -30.26 -10.49 -0.94
CA ALA A 215 -29.42 -11.18 0.04
C ALA A 215 -29.17 -10.37 1.31
N ALA A 216 -29.10 -9.04 1.23
CA ALA A 216 -28.89 -8.17 2.38
C ALA A 216 -30.09 -8.20 3.34
N LYS A 217 -31.31 -8.14 2.80
CA LYS A 217 -32.55 -8.29 3.61
C LYS A 217 -32.68 -9.68 4.20
N THR A 218 -32.34 -10.71 3.43
CA THR A 218 -32.38 -12.11 3.89
C THR A 218 -31.42 -12.31 5.07
N VAL A 219 -30.17 -11.86 4.97
CA VAL A 219 -29.19 -11.98 6.06
C VAL A 219 -29.64 -11.21 7.30
N TYR A 220 -30.23 -10.03 7.12
CA TYR A 220 -30.71 -9.24 8.25
C TYR A 220 -31.88 -9.90 9.02
N ARG A 221 -32.75 -10.64 8.31
CA ARG A 221 -33.99 -11.21 8.86
C ARG A 221 -33.87 -12.68 9.29
N THR A 222 -32.74 -13.32 9.03
CA THR A 222 -32.58 -14.76 9.21
C THR A 222 -31.55 -15.05 10.31
N ASP A 223 -31.86 -16.01 11.18
CA ASP A 223 -30.95 -16.51 12.20
C ASP A 223 -29.75 -17.27 11.60
N SER A 224 -28.72 -17.46 12.42
CA SER A 224 -27.44 -18.05 11.99
C SER A 224 -27.56 -19.50 11.51
N GLU A 225 -28.47 -20.30 12.08
CA GLU A 225 -28.66 -21.71 11.71
C GLU A 225 -29.38 -21.84 10.35
N THR A 226 -30.47 -21.13 10.20
CA THR A 226 -31.23 -21.06 8.95
C THR A 226 -30.39 -20.48 7.80
N MET A 227 -29.54 -19.49 8.11
CA MET A 227 -28.60 -18.94 7.13
C MET A 227 -27.56 -19.97 6.69
N GLY A 228 -27.11 -20.86 7.58
CA GLY A 228 -26.24 -21.99 7.24
C GLY A 228 -26.89 -22.95 6.26
N LYS A 229 -28.17 -23.32 6.51
CA LYS A 229 -28.96 -24.19 5.60
C LYS A 229 -29.17 -23.54 4.23
N ARG A 230 -29.45 -22.22 4.21
CA ARG A 230 -29.62 -21.46 2.97
C ARG A 230 -28.35 -21.36 2.14
N LEU A 231 -27.21 -21.18 2.81
CA LEU A 231 -25.89 -21.19 2.16
C LEU A 231 -25.58 -22.55 1.53
N LEU A 232 -25.95 -23.64 2.20
CA LEU A 232 -25.82 -25.00 1.66
C LEU A 232 -26.68 -25.19 0.43
N SER A 233 -27.97 -24.78 0.46
CA SER A 233 -28.86 -24.86 -0.68
C SER A 233 -28.34 -24.07 -1.90
N LEU A 234 -27.82 -22.85 -1.69
CA LEU A 234 -27.20 -22.09 -2.76
C LEU A 234 -25.96 -22.82 -3.32
N GLY A 235 -25.17 -23.45 -2.44
CA GLY A 235 -24.01 -24.26 -2.83
C GLY A 235 -24.40 -25.46 -3.71
N ILE A 236 -25.48 -26.14 -3.39
CA ILE A 236 -26.00 -27.26 -4.20
C ILE A 236 -26.42 -26.79 -5.60
N VAL A 237 -27.11 -25.65 -5.69
CA VAL A 237 -27.48 -25.05 -6.98
C VAL A 237 -26.22 -24.71 -7.81
N ILE A 238 -25.20 -24.12 -7.19
CA ILE A 238 -23.93 -23.79 -7.88
C ILE A 238 -23.21 -25.05 -8.36
N ASP A 239 -23.14 -26.10 -7.53
CA ASP A 239 -22.54 -27.39 -7.89
C ASP A 239 -23.25 -28.04 -9.08
N TYR A 240 -24.58 -27.97 -9.10
CA TYR A 240 -25.39 -28.45 -10.23
C TYR A 240 -25.06 -27.70 -11.53
N LEU A 241 -24.98 -26.36 -11.47
CA LEU A 241 -24.68 -25.51 -12.64
C LEU A 241 -23.28 -25.78 -13.21
N LEU A 242 -22.29 -26.03 -12.36
CA LEU A 242 -20.94 -26.38 -12.77
C LEU A 242 -20.86 -27.81 -13.33
N THR A 243 -21.47 -28.78 -12.67
CA THR A 243 -21.43 -30.19 -13.07
C THR A 243 -22.11 -30.42 -14.44
N HIS A 244 -23.14 -29.64 -14.75
CA HIS A 244 -23.87 -29.74 -16.03
C HIS A 244 -23.33 -28.75 -17.09
N ASN A 245 -22.16 -28.11 -16.85
CA ASN A 245 -21.55 -27.14 -17.75
C ASN A 245 -22.47 -25.97 -18.19
N ILE A 246 -23.45 -25.63 -17.34
CA ILE A 246 -24.34 -24.48 -17.57
C ILE A 246 -23.54 -23.16 -17.36
N ILE A 247 -22.60 -23.21 -16.44
CA ILE A 247 -21.61 -22.14 -16.17
C ILE A 247 -20.21 -22.74 -16.36
N GLY A 248 -19.33 -22.02 -17.05
CA GLY A 248 -17.97 -22.49 -17.32
C GLY A 248 -17.08 -22.49 -16.08
N ASP A 249 -16.10 -23.40 -16.03
CA ASP A 249 -15.11 -23.51 -14.96
C ASP A 249 -14.16 -22.31 -14.88
N ASP A 250 -14.05 -21.50 -15.93
CA ASP A 250 -13.30 -20.26 -16.03
C ASP A 250 -13.99 -19.08 -15.35
N THR A 251 -15.25 -19.25 -14.93
CA THR A 251 -16.00 -18.22 -14.20
C THR A 251 -15.54 -18.10 -12.75
N LEU A 252 -15.89 -16.97 -12.11
CA LEU A 252 -15.63 -16.78 -10.67
C LEU A 252 -16.24 -17.87 -9.79
N LEU A 253 -17.36 -18.49 -10.21
CA LEU A 253 -17.99 -19.62 -9.52
C LEU A 253 -17.22 -20.92 -9.72
N GLY A 254 -16.67 -21.17 -10.92
CA GLY A 254 -15.81 -22.32 -11.21
C GLY A 254 -14.56 -22.32 -10.33
N HIS A 255 -13.91 -21.18 -10.18
CA HIS A 255 -12.78 -21.03 -9.26
C HIS A 255 -13.14 -21.24 -7.78
N VAL A 256 -14.36 -20.92 -7.37
CA VAL A 256 -14.86 -21.23 -6.01
C VAL A 256 -15.15 -22.73 -5.86
N GLY A 257 -15.61 -23.38 -6.92
CA GLY A 257 -15.95 -24.82 -6.95
C GLY A 257 -14.73 -25.74 -7.08
N SER A 258 -13.71 -25.36 -7.88
CA SER A 258 -12.52 -26.17 -8.17
C SER A 258 -11.60 -26.39 -6.97
N GLU A 259 -11.67 -25.55 -5.93
CA GLU A 259 -10.95 -25.77 -4.67
C GLU A 259 -11.52 -26.94 -3.83
N GLY A 260 -12.37 -27.77 -4.41
CA GLY A 260 -12.90 -29.02 -3.82
C GLY A 260 -13.78 -28.81 -2.58
N SER A 261 -14.40 -27.65 -2.48
CA SER A 261 -14.89 -27.13 -1.22
C SER A 261 -16.37 -27.43 -0.93
N TRP A 262 -17.25 -27.57 -1.93
CA TRP A 262 -18.68 -27.71 -1.65
C TRP A 262 -19.05 -29.02 -0.94
N ARG A 263 -18.44 -30.15 -1.33
CA ARG A 263 -18.61 -31.43 -0.62
C ARG A 263 -17.95 -31.43 0.77
N ARG A 264 -16.84 -30.68 0.96
CA ARG A 264 -16.22 -30.47 2.28
C ARG A 264 -16.99 -29.45 3.11
N LEU A 265 -17.67 -28.49 2.50
CA LEU A 265 -18.55 -27.53 3.16
C LEU A 265 -19.72 -28.21 3.85
N SER A 266 -20.37 -29.22 3.21
CA SER A 266 -21.45 -29.97 3.83
C SER A 266 -20.97 -30.72 5.08
N SER A 267 -19.83 -31.41 5.00
CA SER A 267 -19.26 -32.13 6.14
C SER A 267 -18.73 -31.22 7.27
N CYS A 268 -18.28 -30.01 6.94
CA CYS A 268 -17.81 -29.03 7.94
C CYS A 268 -18.95 -28.27 8.61
N LEU A 269 -20.08 -28.05 7.94
CA LEU A 269 -21.29 -27.44 8.51
C LEU A 269 -21.97 -28.41 9.49
N GLU A 270 -22.02 -29.71 9.18
CA GLU A 270 -22.52 -30.75 10.09
C GLU A 270 -21.69 -30.88 11.37
N GLN A 271 -20.37 -30.64 11.30
CA GLN A 271 -19.46 -30.76 12.43
C GLN A 271 -19.22 -29.45 13.21
N ARG A 272 -19.91 -28.34 12.91
CA ARG A 272 -19.68 -26.99 13.49
C ARG A 272 -18.22 -26.52 13.44
N ARG A 273 -17.38 -27.10 12.58
CA ARG A 273 -15.98 -26.69 12.41
C ARG A 273 -15.88 -25.54 11.43
N CYS A 274 -15.03 -24.59 11.74
CA CYS A 274 -14.79 -23.41 10.87
C CYS A 274 -14.43 -23.83 9.45
N LEU A 275 -15.15 -23.28 8.47
CA LEU A 275 -14.82 -23.39 7.04
C LEU A 275 -13.32 -23.09 6.80
N PRO A 276 -12.66 -23.84 5.91
CA PRO A 276 -11.26 -23.62 5.59
C PRO A 276 -11.00 -22.16 5.21
N ARG A 277 -9.80 -21.66 5.54
CA ARG A 277 -9.32 -20.31 5.18
C ARG A 277 -9.26 -20.04 3.67
N THR A 278 -9.56 -21.06 2.87
CA THR A 278 -9.45 -21.11 1.39
C THR A 278 -10.55 -20.38 0.64
N CYS A 279 -11.64 -19.92 1.26
CA CYS A 279 -12.63 -19.10 0.56
C CYS A 279 -12.13 -17.65 0.31
N ARG A 280 -10.86 -17.52 -0.14
CA ARG A 280 -10.23 -16.21 -0.44
C ARG A 280 -10.84 -15.55 -1.67
N ILE A 281 -11.29 -16.35 -2.64
CA ILE A 281 -11.79 -15.86 -3.94
C ILE A 281 -13.18 -15.25 -3.78
N ALA A 282 -14.09 -15.87 -3.05
CA ALA A 282 -15.43 -15.33 -2.79
C ALA A 282 -15.42 -13.97 -2.05
N GLN A 283 -14.35 -13.67 -1.30
CA GLN A 283 -14.17 -12.39 -0.62
C GLN A 283 -13.80 -11.23 -1.57
N ARG A 284 -13.51 -11.50 -2.85
CA ARG A 284 -12.89 -10.57 -3.80
C ARG A 284 -13.81 -10.07 -4.92
N THR A 285 -15.13 -10.40 -4.89
CA THR A 285 -16.06 -10.07 -5.99
C THR A 285 -16.12 -8.59 -6.37
N HIS A 286 -15.82 -7.69 -5.43
CA HIS A 286 -15.88 -6.24 -5.65
C HIS A 286 -14.50 -5.58 -5.72
N ASP A 287 -13.45 -6.27 -5.25
CA ASP A 287 -12.07 -5.85 -5.33
C ASP A 287 -11.17 -7.10 -5.30
N PRO A 288 -10.80 -7.64 -6.47
CA PRO A 288 -10.06 -8.91 -6.58
C PRO A 288 -8.67 -8.85 -5.95
N ASP A 289 -8.08 -7.68 -5.82
CA ASP A 289 -6.75 -7.47 -5.27
C ASP A 289 -6.74 -7.33 -3.75
N ALA A 290 -7.91 -7.06 -3.13
CA ALA A 290 -8.01 -6.87 -1.69
C ALA A 290 -7.85 -8.19 -0.95
N GLU A 291 -6.89 -8.23 -0.01
CA GLU A 291 -6.59 -9.40 0.80
C GLU A 291 -7.04 -9.22 2.25
N TYR A 292 -7.22 -10.33 2.95
CA TYR A 292 -7.64 -10.35 4.34
C TYR A 292 -6.45 -10.54 5.28
N ARG A 293 -6.34 -9.70 6.30
CA ARG A 293 -5.39 -9.85 7.41
C ARG A 293 -6.05 -9.50 8.74
N GLY A 294 -5.86 -10.38 9.74
CA GLY A 294 -6.17 -10.08 11.14
C GLY A 294 -4.90 -9.69 11.89
N LYS A 295 -4.90 -8.52 12.56
CA LYS A 295 -3.79 -8.06 13.42
C LYS A 295 -4.37 -7.43 14.68
N ASN A 296 -3.96 -7.92 15.87
CA ASN A 296 -4.38 -7.39 17.17
C ASN A 296 -5.91 -7.24 17.32
N GLY A 297 -6.67 -8.27 16.95
CA GLY A 297 -8.14 -8.27 17.02
C GLY A 297 -8.84 -7.46 15.93
N LYS A 298 -8.11 -6.62 15.18
CA LYS A 298 -8.66 -5.88 14.05
C LYS A 298 -8.54 -6.68 12.76
N LYS A 299 -9.61 -6.67 11.98
CA LYS A 299 -9.71 -7.36 10.69
C LYS A 299 -9.64 -6.32 9.58
N VAL A 300 -8.76 -6.52 8.59
CA VAL A 300 -8.59 -5.65 7.43
C VAL A 300 -8.82 -6.47 6.16
N LYS A 301 -9.64 -5.98 5.25
CA LYS A 301 -9.73 -6.44 3.86
C LYS A 301 -9.21 -5.31 2.98
N GLY A 302 -8.06 -5.49 2.37
CA GLY A 302 -7.44 -4.41 1.58
C GLY A 302 -5.97 -4.64 1.31
N TYR A 303 -5.17 -3.65 1.67
CA TYR A 303 -3.79 -3.52 1.25
C TYR A 303 -2.85 -3.22 2.41
N SER A 304 -1.59 -3.55 2.23
CA SER A 304 -0.46 -3.07 3.04
C SER A 304 0.33 -2.06 2.22
N THR A 305 0.38 -0.82 2.68
CA THR A 305 1.16 0.26 2.05
C THR A 305 2.42 0.49 2.86
N ASN A 306 3.58 0.25 2.27
CA ASN A 306 4.88 0.56 2.86
C ASN A 306 5.33 1.94 2.39
N ILE A 307 5.86 2.75 3.31
CA ILE A 307 6.43 4.07 3.05
C ILE A 307 7.85 4.06 3.54
N THR A 308 8.77 4.44 2.66
CA THR A 308 10.20 4.57 2.96
C THR A 308 10.63 6.01 2.79
N GLU A 309 11.37 6.53 3.74
CA GLU A 309 11.86 7.91 3.74
C GLU A 309 13.30 8.01 4.21
N THR A 310 13.99 9.06 3.76
CA THR A 310 15.35 9.38 4.21
C THR A 310 15.34 9.87 5.66
N THR A 311 16.43 9.64 6.38
CA THR A 311 16.58 10.07 7.77
C THR A 311 18.05 10.33 8.10
N ASP A 312 18.30 10.82 9.31
CA ASP A 312 19.64 11.02 9.88
C ASP A 312 20.52 12.00 9.10
N GLU A 313 19.92 13.02 8.51
CA GLU A 313 20.63 14.11 7.84
C GLU A 313 20.30 15.45 8.54
N PRO A 314 21.08 15.87 9.55
CA PRO A 314 20.85 17.12 10.27
C PRO A 314 20.81 18.32 9.33
N GLY A 315 19.84 19.21 9.55
CA GLY A 315 19.68 20.42 8.73
C GLY A 315 19.14 20.19 7.33
N LYS A 316 18.59 19.00 7.05
CA LYS A 316 17.95 18.67 5.78
C LYS A 316 16.54 18.09 5.98
N PRO A 317 15.62 18.32 5.03
CA PRO A 317 14.30 17.71 5.10
C PRO A 317 14.38 16.21 4.78
N SER A 318 13.54 15.38 5.41
CA SER A 318 13.39 13.99 5.01
C SER A 318 12.43 13.88 3.81
N LEU A 319 12.78 13.05 2.83
CA LEU A 319 11.97 12.76 1.65
C LEU A 319 11.50 11.31 1.63
N ILE A 320 10.25 11.11 1.24
CA ILE A 320 9.73 9.77 0.92
C ILE A 320 10.31 9.38 -0.45
N THR A 321 11.08 8.31 -0.48
CA THR A 321 11.79 7.82 -1.67
C THR A 321 11.10 6.61 -2.30
N ASP A 322 10.30 5.86 -1.51
CA ASP A 322 9.56 4.71 -2.01
C ASP A 322 8.18 4.57 -1.39
N VAL A 323 7.22 4.16 -2.22
CA VAL A 323 5.84 3.87 -1.81
C VAL A 323 5.40 2.58 -2.51
N LYS A 324 5.24 1.50 -1.76
CA LYS A 324 4.82 0.20 -2.30
C LYS A 324 3.53 -0.28 -1.68
N VAL A 325 2.65 -0.79 -2.53
CA VAL A 325 1.37 -1.37 -2.13
C VAL A 325 1.33 -2.84 -2.52
N LYS A 326 1.09 -3.68 -1.52
CA LYS A 326 0.86 -5.13 -1.68
C LYS A 326 -0.48 -5.50 -1.04
N GLY A 327 -0.98 -6.71 -1.27
CA GLY A 327 -2.15 -7.22 -0.56
C GLY A 327 -1.95 -7.19 0.96
N ALA A 328 -3.02 -7.07 1.73
CA ALA A 328 -2.92 -6.96 3.19
C ALA A 328 -2.24 -8.17 3.86
N SER A 329 -2.25 -9.35 3.22
CA SER A 329 -1.59 -10.56 3.74
C SER A 329 -0.08 -10.55 3.55
N ALA A 330 0.47 -9.65 2.72
CA ALA A 330 1.89 -9.55 2.47
C ALA A 330 2.67 -9.29 3.76
N ALA A 331 3.79 -9.98 3.91
CA ALA A 331 4.70 -9.80 5.04
C ALA A 331 5.53 -8.52 4.87
N ASP A 332 5.75 -7.82 5.97
CA ASP A 332 6.43 -6.52 5.96
C ASP A 332 7.91 -6.63 5.50
N ASN A 333 8.56 -7.78 5.74
CA ASN A 333 9.92 -8.07 5.28
C ASN A 333 10.09 -8.08 3.75
N GLY A 334 9.04 -8.32 2.99
CA GLY A 334 9.08 -8.33 1.53
C GLY A 334 9.17 -6.93 0.87
N PHE A 335 9.25 -5.84 1.65
CA PHE A 335 9.38 -4.48 1.11
C PHE A 335 10.82 -3.94 1.13
N VAL A 336 11.74 -4.59 1.86
CA VAL A 336 13.05 -4.02 2.19
C VAL A 336 13.92 -3.80 0.96
N GLN A 337 14.08 -4.81 0.12
CA GLN A 337 14.95 -4.72 -1.06
C GLN A 337 14.44 -3.68 -2.06
N ASP A 338 13.15 -3.73 -2.39
CA ASP A 338 12.50 -2.75 -3.27
C ASP A 338 12.73 -1.31 -2.78
N ALA A 339 12.67 -1.09 -1.45
CA ALA A 339 12.84 0.22 -0.83
C ALA A 339 14.28 0.74 -0.91
N ILE A 340 15.26 -0.15 -0.73
CA ILE A 340 16.68 0.17 -0.85
C ILE A 340 17.02 0.54 -2.29
N ASP A 341 16.62 -0.29 -3.26
CA ASP A 341 16.84 -0.05 -4.68
C ASP A 341 16.17 1.24 -5.15
N SER A 342 14.93 1.49 -4.73
CA SER A 342 14.20 2.71 -5.05
C SER A 342 14.89 3.95 -4.48
N THR A 343 15.41 3.88 -3.26
CA THR A 343 16.14 5.01 -2.65
C THR A 343 17.44 5.28 -3.39
N LYS A 344 18.18 4.24 -3.76
CA LYS A 344 19.40 4.37 -4.57
C LYS A 344 19.10 5.04 -5.92
N ASP A 345 18.04 4.64 -6.60
CA ASP A 345 17.61 5.24 -7.87
C ASP A 345 17.28 6.74 -7.73
N VAL A 346 16.64 7.11 -6.62
CA VAL A 346 16.22 8.49 -6.35
C VAL A 346 17.39 9.36 -5.92
N THR A 347 18.27 8.88 -5.03
CA THR A 347 19.34 9.70 -4.44
C THR A 347 20.67 9.56 -5.16
N GLY A 348 20.86 8.48 -5.93
CA GLY A 348 22.13 8.17 -6.59
C GLY A 348 23.20 7.62 -5.66
N ASN A 349 22.88 7.32 -4.40
CA ASN A 349 23.82 6.82 -3.40
C ASN A 349 23.35 5.49 -2.84
N ASP A 350 24.31 4.68 -2.38
CA ASP A 350 24.03 3.43 -1.68
C ASP A 350 23.48 3.72 -0.28
N VAL A 351 22.46 2.95 0.11
CA VAL A 351 21.91 2.98 1.46
C VAL A 351 22.88 2.27 2.40
N GLN A 352 23.24 2.92 3.49
CA GLN A 352 24.16 2.40 4.51
C GLN A 352 23.44 1.93 5.78
N THR A 353 22.34 2.59 6.14
CA THR A 353 21.59 2.25 7.36
C THR A 353 20.09 2.19 7.11
N VAL A 354 19.44 1.14 7.62
CA VAL A 354 17.99 0.93 7.49
C VAL A 354 17.35 0.79 8.87
N TYR A 355 16.44 1.70 9.22
CA TYR A 355 15.68 1.67 10.47
C TYR A 355 14.30 1.08 10.25
N THR A 356 13.96 -0.01 10.97
CA THR A 356 12.68 -0.71 10.83
C THR A 356 12.08 -1.14 12.16
N ASP A 357 10.87 -1.72 12.11
CA ASP A 357 10.38 -2.53 13.22
C ASP A 357 10.82 -4.01 13.09
N GLY A 358 10.54 -4.81 14.12
CA GLY A 358 10.93 -6.22 14.12
C GLY A 358 10.22 -7.09 13.08
N ALA A 359 9.19 -6.59 12.39
CA ALA A 359 8.47 -7.35 11.37
C ALA A 359 9.24 -7.44 10.04
N TYR A 360 10.16 -6.51 9.83
CA TYR A 360 11.03 -6.49 8.64
C TYR A 360 12.24 -7.42 8.75
N GLN A 361 12.54 -7.90 9.97
CA GLN A 361 13.64 -8.80 10.25
C GLN A 361 13.34 -10.22 9.72
N SER A 362 13.94 -10.59 8.61
CA SER A 362 13.97 -11.95 8.10
C SER A 362 15.41 -12.43 7.95
N LYS A 363 15.60 -13.74 7.76
CA LYS A 363 16.92 -14.31 7.50
C LYS A 363 17.48 -13.78 6.18
N GLU A 364 16.61 -13.67 5.18
CA GLU A 364 16.94 -13.18 3.84
C GLU A 364 17.37 -11.70 3.88
N ASN A 365 16.60 -10.84 4.58
CA ASN A 365 16.94 -9.41 4.67
C ASN A 365 18.22 -9.16 5.46
N ARG A 366 18.50 -9.95 6.50
CA ARG A 366 19.76 -9.85 7.23
C ARG A 366 20.94 -10.24 6.37
N LYS A 367 20.82 -11.37 5.66
CA LYS A 367 21.86 -11.81 4.73
C LYS A 367 22.08 -10.77 3.63
N PHE A 368 21.01 -10.24 3.05
CA PHE A 368 21.09 -9.18 2.04
C PHE A 368 21.80 -7.93 2.59
N ALA A 369 21.50 -7.51 3.81
CA ALA A 369 22.15 -6.38 4.45
C ALA A 369 23.64 -6.64 4.72
N GLU A 370 23.99 -7.84 5.22
CA GLU A 370 25.39 -8.26 5.42
C GLU A 370 26.17 -8.29 4.10
N ASP A 371 25.60 -8.89 3.05
CA ASP A 371 26.22 -9.00 1.72
C ASP A 371 26.45 -7.63 1.06
N ASN A 372 25.65 -6.61 1.41
CA ASN A 372 25.74 -5.25 0.86
C ASN A 372 26.35 -4.22 1.84
N GLY A 373 26.83 -4.65 3.00
CA GLY A 373 27.44 -3.75 4.00
C GLY A 373 26.44 -2.75 4.62
N ILE A 374 25.15 -3.13 4.70
CA ILE A 374 24.07 -2.28 5.22
C ILE A 374 23.85 -2.57 6.70
N GLU A 375 23.89 -1.54 7.52
CA GLU A 375 23.50 -1.66 8.92
C GLU A 375 21.99 -1.71 9.06
N PHE A 376 21.46 -2.83 9.62
CA PHE A 376 20.04 -3.05 9.75
C PHE A 376 19.60 -2.90 11.21
N ILE A 377 19.02 -1.76 11.55
CA ILE A 377 18.62 -1.37 12.91
C ILE A 377 17.12 -1.59 13.10
N ALA A 378 16.73 -2.52 13.99
CA ALA A 378 15.34 -2.78 14.32
C ALA A 378 15.01 -2.44 15.77
N ASN A 379 13.81 -1.91 16.02
CA ASN A 379 13.35 -1.58 17.37
C ASN A 379 12.97 -2.81 18.22
N GLY A 380 12.93 -4.00 17.62
CA GLY A 380 12.58 -5.25 18.31
C GLY A 380 12.66 -6.45 17.37
N ILE A 381 12.32 -7.60 17.89
CA ILE A 381 12.20 -8.84 17.13
C ILE A 381 10.86 -9.47 17.45
N GLN A 382 10.17 -9.97 16.43
CA GLN A 382 8.88 -10.65 16.60
C GLN A 382 9.00 -11.91 17.47
N GLY A 383 7.98 -12.15 18.27
CA GLY A 383 7.83 -13.32 19.13
C GLY A 383 8.04 -13.04 20.61
N LYS A 384 7.50 -13.92 21.44
CA LYS A 384 7.67 -13.81 22.90
C LYS A 384 9.13 -13.98 23.28
N PRO A 385 9.64 -13.21 24.27
CA PRO A 385 10.97 -13.44 24.81
C PRO A 385 11.10 -14.88 25.31
N SER A 386 12.22 -15.52 25.02
CA SER A 386 12.51 -16.85 25.58
C SER A 386 12.75 -16.74 27.10
N ARG A 387 12.33 -17.74 27.86
CA ARG A 387 12.72 -17.93 29.24
C ARG A 387 14.24 -18.05 29.38
N PHE A 388 14.90 -18.63 28.37
CA PHE A 388 16.32 -18.88 28.38
C PHE A 388 17.07 -17.85 27.55
N ASP A 389 18.17 -17.31 28.09
CA ASP A 389 19.19 -16.62 27.30
C ASP A 389 20.22 -17.62 26.79
N LEU A 390 20.63 -17.45 25.55
CA LEU A 390 21.51 -18.37 24.84
C LEU A 390 22.76 -17.60 24.41
N ASP A 391 23.92 -18.13 24.79
CA ASP A 391 25.25 -17.57 24.50
C ASP A 391 26.16 -18.64 23.92
N MET A 392 26.69 -18.41 22.72
CA MET A 392 27.76 -19.23 22.17
C MET A 392 29.09 -18.70 22.71
N THR A 393 29.82 -19.54 23.45
CA THR A 393 31.15 -19.19 23.96
C THR A 393 32.22 -19.51 22.92
N ASP A 394 31.99 -20.58 22.14
CA ASP A 394 32.78 -21.01 20.97
C ASP A 394 31.87 -21.72 19.97
N GLU A 395 32.40 -22.19 18.82
CA GLU A 395 31.62 -22.84 17.74
C GLU A 395 30.73 -23.99 18.19
N HIS A 396 31.02 -24.63 19.33
CA HIS A 396 30.33 -25.85 19.77
C HIS A 396 29.70 -25.73 21.16
N THR A 397 30.12 -24.77 21.96
CA THR A 397 29.71 -24.64 23.36
C THR A 397 28.62 -23.57 23.53
N LEU A 398 27.42 -24.02 23.91
CA LEU A 398 26.28 -23.15 24.20
C LEU A 398 26.08 -23.02 25.72
N GLN A 399 26.19 -21.80 26.23
CA GLN A 399 25.76 -21.46 27.59
C GLN A 399 24.29 -21.04 27.58
N VAL A 400 23.52 -21.58 28.52
CA VAL A 400 22.09 -21.31 28.65
C VAL A 400 21.83 -20.77 30.05
N THR A 401 21.31 -19.53 30.12
CA THR A 401 20.93 -18.90 31.37
C THR A 401 19.40 -18.91 31.51
N ASP A 402 18.89 -19.51 32.55
CA ASP A 402 17.45 -19.44 32.88
C ASP A 402 17.14 -18.11 33.59
N LYS A 403 16.32 -17.27 32.96
CA LYS A 403 15.94 -15.95 33.49
C LYS A 403 15.10 -16.00 34.77
N THR A 404 14.50 -17.17 35.07
CA THR A 404 13.66 -17.35 36.22
C THR A 404 14.47 -17.70 37.47
N THR A 405 15.52 -18.55 37.31
CA THR A 405 16.37 -19.02 38.40
C THR A 405 17.73 -18.34 38.45
N ALA A 406 18.09 -17.60 37.39
CA ALA A 406 19.42 -17.04 37.14
C ALA A 406 20.56 -18.11 37.08
N GLU A 407 20.21 -19.38 36.95
CA GLU A 407 21.19 -20.46 36.76
C GLU A 407 21.77 -20.46 35.37
N VAL A 408 23.10 -20.64 35.29
CA VAL A 408 23.84 -20.80 34.04
C VAL A 408 24.26 -22.24 33.90
N GLN A 409 23.90 -22.87 32.78
CA GLN A 409 24.25 -24.26 32.48
C GLN A 409 24.91 -24.34 31.09
N THR A 410 25.95 -25.17 31.00
CA THR A 410 26.55 -25.51 29.69
C THR A 410 25.70 -26.59 29.03
N ALA A 411 25.19 -26.32 27.83
CA ALA A 411 24.32 -27.22 27.13
C ALA A 411 25.11 -28.38 26.48
N ILE A 412 24.53 -29.57 26.54
CA ILE A 412 25.13 -30.81 25.99
C ILE A 412 24.82 -30.86 24.49
N PRO A 413 25.81 -30.93 23.59
CA PRO A 413 25.58 -31.11 22.18
C PRO A 413 24.93 -32.46 21.88
N VAL A 414 23.92 -32.48 21.00
CA VAL A 414 23.20 -33.72 20.62
C VAL A 414 23.48 -34.10 19.17
N LYS A 415 23.45 -33.08 18.27
CA LYS A 415 23.78 -33.15 16.85
C LYS A 415 24.33 -31.80 16.44
N GLU A 416 24.93 -31.73 15.27
CA GLU A 416 25.38 -30.47 14.69
C GLU A 416 24.25 -29.41 14.72
N GLY A 417 24.52 -28.30 15.41
CA GLY A 417 23.54 -27.21 15.58
C GLY A 417 22.35 -27.50 16.49
N ARG A 418 22.44 -28.54 17.37
CA ARG A 418 21.43 -28.84 18.39
C ARG A 418 22.07 -29.15 19.74
N TRP A 419 21.48 -28.55 20.79
CA TRP A 419 21.91 -28.68 22.17
C TRP A 419 20.73 -29.02 23.08
N LYS A 420 21.01 -29.57 24.27
CA LYS A 420 19.99 -29.83 25.31
C LYS A 420 20.52 -29.49 26.69
N ILE A 421 19.59 -29.10 27.59
CA ILE A 421 19.85 -28.96 29.04
C ILE A 421 18.80 -29.73 29.81
N PRO A 422 19.12 -30.22 31.02
CA PRO A 422 18.11 -30.71 31.98
C PRO A 422 17.37 -29.52 32.59
N VAL A 423 16.04 -29.60 32.66
CA VAL A 423 15.19 -28.57 33.29
C VAL A 423 14.26 -29.27 34.25
N GLU A 424 14.18 -28.79 35.48
CA GLU A 424 13.17 -29.26 36.43
C GLU A 424 11.82 -28.60 36.18
N SER A 425 10.79 -29.42 36.03
CA SER A 425 9.39 -28.97 35.98
C SER A 425 8.92 -28.55 37.37
N PRO A 426 7.93 -27.66 37.51
CA PRO A 426 7.34 -27.27 38.81
C PRO A 426 6.88 -28.46 39.64
N ASN A 427 6.68 -29.62 39.05
CA ASN A 427 6.29 -30.86 39.68
C ASN A 427 7.48 -31.79 40.04
N GLY A 428 8.72 -31.29 40.06
CA GLY A 428 9.92 -32.06 40.37
C GLY A 428 10.38 -33.07 39.31
N LYS A 429 9.70 -33.13 38.14
CA LYS A 429 10.12 -34.00 37.05
C LYS A 429 11.25 -33.36 36.22
N LYS A 430 12.37 -34.05 36.08
CA LYS A 430 13.46 -33.65 35.18
C LYS A 430 13.06 -33.95 33.75
N THR A 431 13.07 -32.89 32.89
CA THR A 431 12.78 -32.97 31.47
C THR A 431 13.93 -32.34 30.66
N TRP A 432 14.09 -32.77 29.40
CA TRP A 432 15.11 -32.20 28.55
C TRP A 432 14.55 -31.05 27.71
N ARG A 433 15.21 -29.89 27.76
CA ARG A 433 14.92 -28.76 26.86
C ARG A 433 15.95 -28.74 25.73
N TYR A 434 15.46 -28.71 24.48
CA TYR A 434 16.29 -28.70 23.28
C TYR A 434 16.37 -27.29 22.68
N PHE A 435 17.53 -26.94 22.16
CA PHE A 435 17.79 -25.69 21.46
C PHE A 435 18.36 -25.98 20.07
N SER A 436 17.95 -25.19 19.07
CA SER A 436 18.46 -25.25 17.70
C SER A 436 19.37 -24.05 17.40
N LYS A 437 20.23 -24.19 16.41
CA LYS A 437 21.07 -23.09 15.90
C LYS A 437 20.25 -21.86 15.54
N GLU A 438 19.02 -22.07 15.04
CA GLU A 438 18.09 -20.97 14.72
C GLU A 438 17.65 -20.19 15.96
N GLN A 439 17.42 -20.88 17.09
CA GLN A 439 17.05 -20.21 18.36
C GLN A 439 18.23 -19.45 18.95
N VAL A 440 19.45 -19.97 18.81
CA VAL A 440 20.68 -19.29 19.22
C VAL A 440 20.85 -18.01 18.39
N ASN A 441 20.79 -18.10 17.07
CA ASN A 441 20.90 -16.93 16.18
C ASN A 441 19.82 -15.88 16.51
N LYS A 442 18.58 -16.29 16.81
CA LYS A 442 17.53 -15.36 17.27
C LYS A 442 17.85 -14.69 18.59
N ALA A 443 18.50 -15.41 19.52
CA ALA A 443 18.91 -14.84 20.80
C ALA A 443 20.03 -13.81 20.63
N GLU A 444 21.03 -14.09 19.80
CA GLU A 444 22.10 -13.16 19.45
C GLU A 444 21.57 -11.87 18.83
N VAL A 445 20.66 -11.99 17.83
CA VAL A 445 20.03 -10.83 17.21
C VAL A 445 19.23 -10.01 18.23
N ARG A 446 18.55 -10.67 19.19
CA ARG A 446 17.85 -9.96 20.29
C ARG A 446 18.81 -9.21 21.19
N LYS A 447 20.00 -9.75 21.45
CA LYS A 447 21.05 -9.06 22.23
C LYS A 447 21.58 -7.86 21.46
N LYS A 448 21.92 -8.03 20.18
CA LYS A 448 22.34 -6.91 19.31
C LYS A 448 21.29 -5.79 19.28
N VAL A 449 19.99 -6.11 19.12
CA VAL A 449 18.93 -5.10 19.14
C VAL A 449 18.84 -4.39 20.51
N LYS A 450 19.06 -5.10 21.62
CA LYS A 450 19.04 -4.49 22.95
C LYS A 450 20.27 -3.58 23.21
N SER A 451 21.42 -3.91 22.65
CA SER A 451 22.65 -3.10 22.80
C SER A 451 22.63 -1.81 21.99
N ILE A 452 21.74 -1.67 20.98
CA ILE A 452 21.61 -0.44 20.22
C ILE A 452 21.09 0.69 21.14
N PRO A 453 21.76 1.86 21.17
CA PRO A 453 21.36 3.00 21.98
C PRO A 453 19.89 3.40 21.73
N PHE A 454 19.21 3.86 22.75
CA PHE A 454 17.81 4.27 22.65
C PHE A 454 17.59 5.36 21.61
N GLU A 455 18.51 6.35 21.53
CA GLU A 455 18.43 7.45 20.56
C GLU A 455 18.49 6.96 19.11
N GLU A 456 19.33 5.95 18.83
CA GLU A 456 19.37 5.34 17.50
C GLU A 456 18.06 4.63 17.15
N ARG A 457 17.51 3.86 18.09
CA ARG A 457 16.22 3.19 17.88
C ARG A 457 15.05 4.16 17.71
N LYS A 458 15.12 5.33 18.36
CA LYS A 458 14.12 6.40 18.29
C LYS A 458 14.03 7.03 16.89
N LYS A 459 15.09 7.02 16.10
CA LYS A 459 15.09 7.56 14.72
C LYS A 459 14.02 6.93 13.83
N ARG A 460 13.66 5.66 14.07
CA ARG A 460 12.54 5.01 13.38
C ARG A 460 11.19 5.66 13.69
N ASN A 461 10.96 6.16 14.91
CA ASN A 461 9.62 6.57 15.36
C ASN A 461 9.01 7.67 14.48
N ASN A 462 9.83 8.51 13.87
CA ASN A 462 9.32 9.60 13.04
C ASN A 462 8.59 9.12 11.77
N VAL A 463 8.83 7.88 11.27
CA VAL A 463 8.06 7.35 10.14
C VAL A 463 6.59 7.10 10.52
N GLU A 464 6.29 6.90 11.81
CA GLU A 464 4.91 6.78 12.28
C GLU A 464 4.12 8.08 12.07
N ALA A 465 4.78 9.25 12.23
CA ALA A 465 4.19 10.54 11.88
C ALA A 465 3.92 10.66 10.37
N THR A 466 4.80 10.13 9.53
CA THR A 466 4.61 10.07 8.08
C THR A 466 3.41 9.18 7.72
N VAL A 467 3.31 8.01 8.34
CA VAL A 467 2.17 7.11 8.18
C VAL A 467 0.86 7.76 8.65
N PHE A 468 0.90 8.54 9.74
CA PHE A 468 -0.25 9.33 10.19
C PHE A 468 -0.65 10.38 9.13
N GLN A 469 0.32 11.16 8.62
CA GLN A 469 0.08 12.14 7.55
C GLN A 469 -0.49 11.48 6.29
N TYR A 470 0.00 10.31 5.91
CA TYR A 470 -0.53 9.53 4.81
C TYR A 470 -2.01 9.18 5.01
N CYS A 471 -2.38 8.76 6.22
CA CYS A 471 -3.75 8.36 6.57
C CYS A 471 -4.71 9.53 6.84
N PHE A 472 -4.24 10.78 6.88
CA PHE A 472 -5.00 11.94 7.37
C PHE A 472 -6.37 12.12 6.68
N HIS A 473 -6.48 11.82 5.39
CA HIS A 473 -7.74 11.90 4.64
C HIS A 473 -8.43 10.54 4.46
N THR A 474 -7.96 9.47 5.12
CA THR A 474 -8.63 8.19 5.11
C THR A 474 -9.61 8.11 6.27
N ARG A 475 -10.90 7.89 5.98
CA ARG A 475 -11.89 7.67 7.04
C ARG A 475 -11.78 6.22 7.54
N ASN A 476 -11.52 6.03 8.83
CA ASN A 476 -11.39 4.70 9.47
C ASN A 476 -10.33 3.78 8.81
N ASN A 477 -9.21 4.33 8.36
CA ASN A 477 -8.19 3.61 7.60
C ASN A 477 -8.77 2.86 6.37
N LYS A 478 -9.76 3.46 5.72
CA LYS A 478 -10.40 2.92 4.52
C LYS A 478 -10.07 3.81 3.32
N THR A 479 -9.54 3.24 2.25
CA THR A 479 -9.31 3.98 0.99
C THR A 479 -10.63 4.34 0.32
N ARG A 480 -10.62 5.34 -0.55
CA ARG A 480 -11.76 5.69 -1.42
C ARG A 480 -11.83 4.81 -2.67
N TYR A 481 -10.78 4.03 -2.93
CA TYR A 481 -10.57 3.31 -4.19
C TYR A 481 -10.76 1.80 -4.01
N ARG A 482 -11.09 1.15 -5.10
CA ARG A 482 -11.02 -0.30 -5.30
C ARG A 482 -9.90 -0.58 -6.27
N THR A 483 -9.34 -1.76 -6.26
CA THR A 483 -8.15 -2.26 -6.96
C THR A 483 -6.82 -1.73 -6.41
N LYS A 484 -5.83 -2.60 -6.43
CA LYS A 484 -4.46 -2.30 -5.97
C LYS A 484 -3.86 -1.12 -6.73
N ILE A 485 -4.05 -1.08 -8.05
CA ILE A 485 -3.48 -0.02 -8.91
C ILE A 485 -4.01 1.34 -8.52
N LYS A 486 -5.33 1.50 -8.38
CA LYS A 486 -5.93 2.80 -7.99
C LYS A 486 -5.52 3.22 -6.59
N HIS A 487 -5.38 2.27 -5.67
CA HIS A 487 -4.87 2.57 -4.33
C HIS A 487 -3.38 2.96 -4.36
N THR A 488 -2.58 2.33 -5.22
CA THR A 488 -1.17 2.70 -5.45
C THR A 488 -1.05 4.14 -5.97
N LEU A 489 -1.87 4.52 -6.96
CA LEU A 489 -1.89 5.91 -7.46
C LEU A 489 -2.23 6.91 -6.34
N GLN A 490 -3.23 6.60 -5.51
CA GLN A 490 -3.57 7.40 -4.33
C GLN A 490 -2.38 7.53 -3.37
N ALA A 491 -1.74 6.41 -3.03
CA ALA A 491 -0.64 6.38 -2.08
C ALA A 491 0.54 7.22 -2.56
N ILE A 492 0.93 7.08 -3.82
CA ILE A 492 2.00 7.84 -4.46
C ILE A 492 1.66 9.34 -4.48
N ALA A 493 0.45 9.70 -4.93
CA ALA A 493 0.00 11.11 -4.98
C ALA A 493 0.03 11.76 -3.60
N ARG A 494 -0.44 11.03 -2.57
CA ARG A 494 -0.41 11.50 -1.19
C ARG A 494 1.01 11.69 -0.68
N CYS A 495 1.93 10.77 -0.97
CA CYS A 495 3.34 10.86 -0.57
C CYS A 495 4.08 11.98 -1.31
N ALA A 496 3.80 12.21 -2.58
CA ALA A 496 4.32 13.36 -3.33
C ALA A 496 3.89 14.69 -2.69
N TRP A 497 2.63 14.80 -2.25
CA TRP A 497 2.15 15.96 -1.49
C TRP A 497 2.89 16.13 -0.16
N ILE A 498 3.13 15.03 0.58
CA ILE A 498 3.87 15.07 1.85
C ILE A 498 5.29 15.59 1.62
N ASN A 499 5.98 15.10 0.59
CA ASN A 499 7.30 15.60 0.23
C ASN A 499 7.26 17.10 -0.03
N MET A 500 6.37 17.57 -0.89
CA MET A 500 6.22 19.00 -1.18
C MET A 500 5.97 19.82 0.12
N ARG A 501 5.06 19.34 0.99
CA ARG A 501 4.77 20.00 2.27
C ARG A 501 5.99 20.08 3.20
N ARG A 502 6.82 19.06 3.24
CA ARG A 502 8.06 19.05 4.02
C ARG A 502 9.07 20.06 3.51
N LEU A 503 9.26 20.13 2.20
CA LEU A 503 10.13 21.12 1.57
C LEU A 503 9.61 22.54 1.81
N PHE A 504 8.31 22.75 1.70
CA PHE A 504 7.67 24.02 2.02
C PHE A 504 7.92 24.47 3.46
N LEU A 505 7.70 23.58 4.45
CA LEU A 505 7.93 23.90 5.85
C LEU A 505 9.43 24.11 6.17
N PHE A 506 10.30 23.30 5.57
CA PHE A 506 11.74 23.45 5.73
C PHE A 506 12.23 24.82 5.24
N ASP A 507 11.80 25.26 4.06
CA ASP A 507 12.20 26.57 3.54
C ASP A 507 11.65 27.72 4.38
N LEU A 508 10.44 27.61 4.93
CA LEU A 508 9.91 28.60 5.87
C LEU A 508 10.74 28.69 7.15
N GLU A 509 11.15 27.57 7.73
CA GLU A 509 11.98 27.52 8.92
C GLU A 509 13.36 28.13 8.66
N MET A 510 13.98 27.81 7.52
CA MET A 510 15.26 28.37 7.12
C MET A 510 15.17 29.89 6.85
N GLY A 511 14.11 30.35 6.22
CA GLY A 511 13.84 31.77 5.99
C GLY A 511 13.69 32.56 7.30
N LEU A 512 12.97 32.01 8.28
CA LEU A 512 12.84 32.60 9.61
C LEU A 512 14.16 32.65 10.35
N GLN A 513 15.00 31.62 10.29
CA GLN A 513 16.32 31.60 10.92
C GLN A 513 17.29 32.62 10.32
N MET A 514 17.19 32.93 9.02
CA MET A 514 17.96 33.97 8.36
C MET A 514 17.48 35.39 8.73
N ALA A 515 16.20 35.57 8.93
CA ALA A 515 15.61 36.85 9.30
C ALA A 515 15.86 37.24 10.76
N THR A 516 16.19 36.25 11.62
CA THR A 516 16.49 36.47 13.06
C THR A 516 17.98 36.60 13.38
N LYS A 517 18.84 36.40 12.41
CA LYS A 517 20.31 36.66 12.49
C LYS A 517 20.62 38.02 11.85
#